data_55008daad009eb55fdc25634da6d007f
#
_entry.id   55008daad009eb55fdc25634da6d007f
#
_cell.length_a   1.000
_cell.length_b   1.000
_cell.length_c   1.000
_cell.angle_alpha   90.00
_cell.angle_beta   90.00
_cell.angle_gamma   90.00
#
_symmetry.space_group_name_H-M   'P 1'
#
loop_
_entity.id
_entity.type
_entity.pdbx_description
1 polymer ?
#
loop_
_entity_poly.entity_id
_entity_poly.type
_entity_poly.pdbx_seq_one_letter_code
_entity_poly.pdbx_strand_id
1 'polypeptide(L)'
;INTMVAYDSPYLAMQFASYSEASTDFAKEIAPCRTFVFLREVEMLLANNLIKGGDLSNAIVIVDRKMDQPEIDRLAKLFGYGNIQIKEGVLNNLELYFDNEPARHKLLDVIGDLALCGRFIKGRVIAERPGHKANTSMAKMIYKEILAEEKDDAYPIDLDLDATPLMDINKIRTLLPHRPPFLLVDKIYKVTENLSLIHISEPTR
;
A
#
# COMPACT_ATOMS: atom_id res chain seq x y z
N ILE A 1 -8.68 -4.76 10.38
CA ILE A 1 -9.09 -4.71 8.97
C ILE A 1 -9.74 -6.05 8.62
N ASN A 2 -10.90 -6.01 7.98
CA ASN A 2 -11.60 -7.20 7.49
C ASN A 2 -11.78 -7.07 5.97
N THR A 3 -11.46 -8.13 5.24
CA THR A 3 -11.58 -8.16 3.79
C THR A 3 -12.45 -9.33 3.37
N MET A 4 -13.39 -9.07 2.48
CA MET A 4 -14.22 -10.07 1.85
C MET A 4 -13.98 -10.07 0.35
N VAL A 5 -13.75 -11.24 -0.22
CA VAL A 5 -13.54 -11.47 -1.64
C VAL A 5 -14.66 -12.37 -2.16
N ALA A 6 -15.40 -11.88 -3.13
CA ALA A 6 -16.42 -12.62 -3.83
C ALA A 6 -16.33 -12.29 -5.31
N TYR A 7 -16.06 -13.28 -6.14
CA TYR A 7 -15.98 -13.15 -7.58
C TYR A 7 -17.00 -14.06 -8.24
N ASP A 8 -17.40 -13.69 -9.46
CA ASP A 8 -18.27 -14.52 -10.27
C ASP A 8 -17.42 -15.66 -10.89
N SER A 9 -17.13 -16.65 -10.06
CA SER A 9 -16.37 -17.84 -10.42
C SER A 9 -17.03 -19.06 -9.80
N PRO A 10 -17.24 -20.16 -10.57
CA PRO A 10 -17.79 -21.39 -10.02
C PRO A 10 -16.84 -22.11 -9.03
N TYR A 11 -15.59 -21.72 -9.00
CA TYR A 11 -14.55 -22.37 -8.22
C TYR A 11 -14.05 -21.55 -7.04
N LEU A 12 -14.03 -20.23 -7.14
CA LEU A 12 -13.62 -19.36 -6.06
C LEU A 12 -14.83 -19.02 -5.19
N ALA A 13 -15.02 -19.75 -4.10
CA ALA A 13 -16.03 -19.42 -3.10
C ALA A 13 -15.72 -18.05 -2.46
N MET A 14 -16.73 -17.45 -1.83
CA MET A 14 -16.54 -16.27 -1.01
C MET A 14 -15.53 -16.56 0.10
N GLN A 15 -14.53 -15.70 0.22
CA GLN A 15 -13.46 -15.83 1.20
C GLN A 15 -13.37 -14.59 2.08
N PHE A 16 -12.94 -14.79 3.32
CA PHE A 16 -12.70 -13.74 4.29
C PHE A 16 -11.26 -13.81 4.79
N ALA A 17 -10.70 -12.63 5.06
CA ALA A 17 -9.48 -12.49 5.81
C ALA A 17 -9.58 -11.32 6.77
N SER A 18 -8.94 -11.41 7.91
CA SER A 18 -8.90 -10.35 8.92
C SER A 18 -7.48 -10.12 9.40
N TYR A 19 -7.19 -8.88 9.74
CA TYR A 19 -5.97 -8.46 10.39
C TYR A 19 -6.28 -7.60 11.61
N SER A 20 -5.64 -7.96 12.72
CA SER A 20 -5.61 -7.17 13.93
C SER A 20 -4.18 -7.12 14.44
N GLU A 21 -3.64 -5.94 14.63
CA GLU A 21 -2.27 -5.75 15.14
C GLU A 21 -2.03 -6.50 16.47
N ALA A 22 -3.07 -6.63 17.28
CA ALA A 22 -2.96 -7.29 18.59
C ALA A 22 -2.91 -8.83 18.53
N SER A 23 -3.36 -9.46 17.42
CA SER A 23 -3.57 -10.90 17.39
C SER A 23 -3.08 -11.60 16.12
N THR A 24 -2.68 -10.86 15.06
CA THR A 24 -2.27 -11.44 13.78
C THR A 24 -0.78 -11.21 13.56
N ASP A 25 -0.01 -12.26 13.32
CA ASP A 25 1.38 -12.15 12.89
C ASP A 25 1.43 -11.81 11.40
N PHE A 26 1.58 -10.51 11.10
CA PHE A 26 1.61 -10.01 9.73
C PHE A 26 2.65 -10.73 8.86
N ALA A 27 3.86 -10.95 9.40
CA ALA A 27 4.97 -11.52 8.64
C ALA A 27 4.72 -12.99 8.26
N LYS A 28 3.99 -13.73 9.09
CA LYS A 28 3.70 -15.16 8.85
C LYS A 28 2.39 -15.38 8.14
N GLU A 29 1.38 -14.55 8.42
CA GLU A 29 0.01 -14.85 8.01
C GLU A 29 -0.46 -14.03 6.81
N ILE A 30 0.12 -12.86 6.56
CA ILE A 30 -0.34 -11.94 5.53
C ILE A 30 0.73 -11.69 4.47
N ALA A 31 1.94 -11.33 4.88
CA ALA A 31 3.01 -10.95 3.96
C ALA A 31 3.39 -12.03 2.92
N PRO A 32 3.36 -13.34 3.21
CA PRO A 32 3.72 -14.37 2.24
C PRO A 32 2.64 -14.65 1.21
N CYS A 33 1.41 -14.10 1.36
CA CYS A 33 0.29 -14.41 0.49
C CYS A 33 0.48 -13.81 -0.90
N ARG A 34 0.40 -14.68 -1.90
CA ARG A 34 0.67 -14.36 -3.31
C ARG A 34 -0.56 -13.76 -3.99
N THR A 35 -0.30 -12.95 -5.00
CA THR A 35 -1.34 -12.43 -5.89
C THR A 35 -2.02 -13.55 -6.67
N PHE A 36 -3.22 -13.28 -7.13
CA PHE A 36 -3.95 -14.20 -8.00
C PHE A 36 -4.45 -13.48 -9.25
N VAL A 37 -4.70 -14.28 -10.26
CA VAL A 37 -5.21 -13.82 -11.57
C VAL A 37 -6.18 -14.87 -12.10
N PHE A 38 -7.23 -14.44 -12.82
CA PHE A 38 -8.11 -15.38 -13.49
C PHE A 38 -7.51 -15.86 -14.80
N LEU A 39 -7.75 -17.11 -15.13
CA LEU A 39 -7.19 -17.74 -16.34
C LEU A 39 -7.53 -16.95 -17.61
N ARG A 40 -8.77 -16.44 -17.75
CA ARG A 40 -9.17 -15.58 -18.87
C ARG A 40 -8.31 -14.33 -19.03
N GLU A 41 -7.86 -13.76 -17.89
CA GLU A 41 -6.99 -12.57 -17.91
C GLU A 41 -5.58 -12.93 -18.37
N VAL A 42 -5.07 -14.08 -17.93
CA VAL A 42 -3.77 -14.59 -18.35
C VAL A 42 -3.77 -14.87 -19.85
N GLU A 43 -4.82 -15.51 -20.38
CA GLU A 43 -4.96 -15.80 -21.81
C GLU A 43 -4.99 -14.50 -22.64
N MET A 44 -5.70 -13.47 -22.17
CA MET A 44 -5.75 -12.16 -22.81
C MET A 44 -4.39 -11.46 -22.81
N LEU A 45 -3.66 -11.52 -21.70
CA LEU A 45 -2.33 -10.93 -21.57
C LEU A 45 -1.31 -11.64 -22.47
N LEU A 46 -1.38 -12.97 -22.55
CA LEU A 46 -0.54 -13.77 -23.46
C LEU A 46 -0.82 -13.44 -24.93
N ALA A 47 -2.10 -13.36 -25.33
CA ALA A 47 -2.51 -13.02 -26.69
C ALA A 47 -2.00 -11.64 -27.13
N ASN A 48 -1.83 -10.71 -26.20
CA ASN A 48 -1.33 -9.36 -26.45
C ASN A 48 0.17 -9.18 -26.19
N ASN A 49 0.92 -10.24 -25.93
CA ASN A 49 2.36 -10.19 -25.60
C ASN A 49 2.70 -9.28 -24.38
N LEU A 50 1.77 -9.16 -23.44
CA LEU A 50 1.91 -8.28 -22.27
C LEU A 50 2.53 -9.00 -21.07
N ILE A 51 2.67 -10.33 -21.08
CA ILE A 51 3.37 -11.08 -20.04
C ILE A 51 4.86 -11.05 -20.35
N LYS A 52 5.55 -10.08 -19.75
CA LYS A 52 7.01 -10.03 -19.75
C LYS A 52 7.51 -10.64 -18.44
N GLY A 53 7.87 -11.92 -18.47
CA GLY A 53 8.49 -12.59 -17.31
C GLY A 53 7.51 -13.00 -16.20
N GLY A 54 6.22 -13.10 -16.49
CA GLY A 54 5.24 -13.70 -15.59
C GLY A 54 5.48 -15.20 -15.52
N ASP A 55 6.02 -15.67 -14.40
CA ASP A 55 6.11 -17.08 -14.08
C ASP A 55 4.88 -17.47 -13.25
N LEU A 56 4.28 -18.61 -13.56
CA LEU A 56 3.21 -19.20 -12.75
C LEU A 56 3.66 -19.53 -11.31
N SER A 57 4.96 -19.42 -11.02
CA SER A 57 5.49 -19.58 -9.65
C SER A 57 5.14 -18.42 -8.73
N ASN A 58 4.77 -17.26 -9.25
CA ASN A 58 4.58 -16.03 -8.48
C ASN A 58 3.13 -15.59 -8.30
N ALA A 59 2.18 -16.23 -9.01
CA ALA A 59 0.76 -15.90 -8.94
C ALA A 59 -0.11 -17.15 -8.91
N ILE A 60 -1.19 -17.08 -8.14
CA ILE A 60 -2.21 -18.12 -8.11
C ILE A 60 -3.09 -17.92 -9.34
N VAL A 61 -3.17 -18.93 -10.21
CA VAL A 61 -4.05 -18.87 -11.38
C VAL A 61 -5.37 -19.57 -11.05
N ILE A 62 -6.45 -18.80 -10.99
CA ILE A 62 -7.79 -19.31 -10.73
C ILE A 62 -8.46 -19.64 -12.05
N VAL A 63 -8.93 -20.87 -12.15
CA VAL A 63 -9.68 -21.34 -13.32
C VAL A 63 -11.14 -20.96 -13.14
N ASP A 64 -11.62 -20.10 -13.99
CA ASP A 64 -12.96 -19.49 -13.88
C ASP A 64 -14.01 -20.10 -14.83
N ARG A 65 -13.64 -21.13 -15.57
CA ARG A 65 -14.53 -21.89 -16.47
C ARG A 65 -14.19 -23.37 -16.49
N LYS A 66 -15.15 -24.20 -16.87
CA LYS A 66 -14.87 -25.62 -17.12
C LYS A 66 -13.92 -25.74 -18.31
N MET A 67 -12.95 -26.64 -18.17
CA MET A 67 -11.95 -26.92 -19.21
C MET A 67 -11.91 -28.42 -19.49
N ASP A 68 -11.68 -28.77 -20.75
CA ASP A 68 -11.40 -30.13 -21.15
C ASP A 68 -9.89 -30.44 -21.15
N GLN A 69 -9.53 -31.71 -21.25
CA GLN A 69 -8.13 -32.12 -21.21
C GLN A 69 -7.27 -31.51 -22.36
N PRO A 70 -7.76 -31.40 -23.62
CA PRO A 70 -7.01 -30.73 -24.66
C PRO A 70 -6.69 -29.25 -24.38
N GLU A 71 -7.60 -28.53 -23.75
CA GLU A 71 -7.35 -27.12 -23.32
C GLU A 71 -6.29 -27.06 -22.23
N ILE A 72 -6.36 -27.96 -21.23
CA ILE A 72 -5.37 -28.06 -20.16
C ILE A 72 -3.99 -28.36 -20.74
N ASP A 73 -3.89 -29.31 -21.67
CA ASP A 73 -2.63 -29.67 -22.31
C ASP A 73 -2.05 -28.53 -23.14
N ARG A 74 -2.92 -27.74 -23.78
CA ARG A 74 -2.51 -26.52 -24.51
C ARG A 74 -1.93 -25.49 -23.58
N LEU A 75 -2.57 -25.26 -22.44
CA LEU A 75 -2.06 -24.33 -21.43
C LEU A 75 -0.74 -24.82 -20.84
N ALA A 76 -0.61 -26.11 -20.55
CA ALA A 76 0.62 -26.68 -20.04
C ALA A 76 1.79 -26.37 -20.99
N LYS A 77 1.60 -26.57 -22.31
CA LYS A 77 2.59 -26.23 -23.32
C LYS A 77 2.89 -24.74 -23.39
N LEU A 78 1.85 -23.89 -23.30
CA LEU A 78 1.97 -22.44 -23.37
C LEU A 78 2.78 -21.88 -22.20
N PHE A 79 2.61 -22.45 -21.01
CA PHE A 79 3.33 -22.07 -19.81
C PHE A 79 4.65 -22.80 -19.58
N GLY A 80 5.00 -23.75 -20.50
CA GLY A 80 6.24 -24.54 -20.37
C GLY A 80 6.23 -25.58 -19.27
N TYR A 81 5.06 -26.00 -18.82
CA TYR A 81 4.90 -27.08 -17.82
C TYR A 81 4.59 -28.42 -18.50
N GLY A 82 5.19 -29.48 -17.98
CA GLY A 82 4.99 -30.83 -18.54
C GLY A 82 3.60 -31.41 -18.25
N ASN A 83 2.99 -31.05 -17.16
CA ASN A 83 1.65 -31.48 -16.76
C ASN A 83 1.03 -30.44 -15.82
N ILE A 84 -0.13 -29.92 -16.18
CA ILE A 84 -0.95 -29.04 -15.33
C ILE A 84 -2.25 -29.79 -14.99
N GLN A 85 -2.64 -29.69 -13.73
CA GLN A 85 -3.93 -30.19 -13.22
C GLN A 85 -4.69 -29.03 -12.58
N ILE A 86 -5.98 -29.13 -12.60
CA ILE A 86 -6.86 -28.20 -11.88
C ILE A 86 -7.27 -28.86 -10.57
N LYS A 87 -6.88 -28.27 -9.46
CA LYS A 87 -7.28 -28.70 -8.11
C LYS A 87 -8.05 -27.58 -7.46
N GLU A 88 -9.30 -27.84 -7.07
CA GLU A 88 -10.17 -26.86 -6.40
C GLU A 88 -10.26 -25.50 -7.10
N GLY A 89 -10.24 -25.51 -8.44
CA GLY A 89 -10.32 -24.33 -9.25
C GLY A 89 -9.03 -23.51 -9.39
N VAL A 90 -7.93 -24.03 -8.89
CA VAL A 90 -6.58 -23.44 -9.03
C VAL A 90 -5.71 -24.36 -9.88
N LEU A 91 -4.84 -23.80 -10.72
CA LEU A 91 -3.81 -24.59 -11.36
C LEU A 91 -2.83 -25.12 -10.32
N ASN A 92 -2.50 -26.40 -10.40
CA ASN A 92 -1.65 -27.11 -9.42
C ASN A 92 -0.14 -26.79 -9.54
N ASN A 93 0.21 -25.78 -10.28
CA ASN A 93 1.58 -25.26 -10.32
C ASN A 93 2.06 -24.72 -8.99
N LEU A 94 1.12 -24.42 -8.07
CA LEU A 94 1.39 -23.89 -6.75
C LEU A 94 0.57 -24.64 -5.68
N GLU A 95 1.19 -24.89 -4.55
CA GLU A 95 0.48 -25.24 -3.33
C GLU A 95 0.12 -23.96 -2.58
N LEU A 96 -1.15 -23.80 -2.19
CA LEU A 96 -1.59 -22.63 -1.43
C LEU A 96 -1.02 -22.64 -0.03
N TYR A 97 -0.57 -21.48 0.46
CA TYR A 97 -0.14 -21.33 1.85
C TYR A 97 -1.32 -21.37 2.83
N PHE A 98 -2.47 -20.91 2.37
CA PHE A 98 -3.72 -20.87 3.14
C PHE A 98 -4.91 -21.11 2.21
N ASP A 99 -5.95 -21.77 2.67
CA ASP A 99 -7.18 -21.99 1.89
C ASP A 99 -7.82 -20.68 1.42
N ASN A 100 -7.62 -19.60 2.18
CA ASN A 100 -8.11 -18.26 1.88
C ASN A 100 -6.98 -17.31 1.43
N GLU A 101 -5.93 -17.81 0.81
CA GLU A 101 -4.78 -17.00 0.37
C GLU A 101 -5.18 -15.83 -0.52
N PRO A 102 -6.12 -15.94 -1.50
CA PRO A 102 -6.61 -14.82 -2.26
C PRO A 102 -7.20 -13.67 -1.41
N ALA A 103 -7.97 -14.00 -0.38
CA ALA A 103 -8.51 -12.97 0.52
C ALA A 103 -7.43 -12.33 1.39
N ARG A 104 -6.43 -13.11 1.82
CA ARG A 104 -5.29 -12.58 2.57
C ARG A 104 -4.42 -11.65 1.72
N HIS A 105 -4.23 -11.99 0.44
CA HIS A 105 -3.55 -11.09 -0.48
C HIS A 105 -4.32 -9.79 -0.68
N LYS A 106 -5.65 -9.83 -0.84
CA LYS A 106 -6.46 -8.62 -0.90
C LYS A 106 -6.45 -7.81 0.39
N LEU A 107 -6.30 -8.44 1.51
CA LEU A 107 -6.06 -7.77 2.79
C LEU A 107 -4.70 -7.07 2.82
N LEU A 108 -3.64 -7.71 2.30
CA LEU A 108 -2.33 -7.11 2.11
C LEU A 108 -2.40 -5.86 1.23
N ASP A 109 -3.12 -5.94 0.09
CA ASP A 109 -3.36 -4.80 -0.80
C ASP A 109 -4.03 -3.63 -0.06
N VAL A 110 -5.08 -3.90 0.74
CA VAL A 110 -5.78 -2.86 1.51
C VAL A 110 -4.85 -2.20 2.52
N ILE A 111 -4.03 -2.98 3.23
CA ILE A 111 -3.06 -2.45 4.21
C ILE A 111 -2.05 -1.55 3.50
N GLY A 112 -1.46 -2.01 2.40
CA GLY A 112 -0.47 -1.26 1.64
C GLY A 112 -1.03 0.03 1.00
N ASP A 113 -2.20 -0.06 0.37
CA ASP A 113 -2.84 1.07 -0.28
C ASP A 113 -3.29 2.15 0.73
N LEU A 114 -3.81 1.75 1.89
CA LEU A 114 -4.20 2.69 2.94
C LEU A 114 -2.99 3.35 3.62
N ALA A 115 -1.84 2.69 3.67
CA ALA A 115 -0.60 3.29 4.18
C ALA A 115 -0.17 4.53 3.39
N LEU A 116 -0.64 4.70 2.14
CA LEU A 116 -0.39 5.90 1.33
C LEU A 116 -0.98 7.18 1.92
N CYS A 117 -1.88 7.10 2.91
CA CYS A 117 -2.34 8.29 3.63
C CYS A 117 -1.26 8.91 4.55
N GLY A 118 -0.12 8.22 4.75
CA GLY A 118 1.02 8.73 5.50
C GLY A 118 0.85 8.78 7.02
N ARG A 119 -0.21 8.18 7.55
CA ARG A 119 -0.51 8.11 8.99
C ARG A 119 -1.01 6.72 9.38
N PHE A 120 -0.83 6.36 10.65
CA PHE A 120 -1.46 5.16 11.20
C PHE A 120 -2.96 5.38 11.39
N ILE A 121 -3.75 4.43 10.95
CA ILE A 121 -5.20 4.48 11.06
C ILE A 121 -5.62 3.68 12.29
N LYS A 122 -6.23 4.35 13.27
CA LYS A 122 -6.86 3.71 14.42
C LYS A 122 -8.36 3.59 14.17
N GLY A 123 -8.82 2.37 13.85
CA GLY A 123 -10.22 2.15 13.55
C GLY A 123 -10.51 0.77 12.99
N ARG A 124 -11.73 0.58 12.53
CA ARG A 124 -12.17 -0.65 11.85
C ARG A 124 -12.36 -0.36 10.36
N VAL A 125 -11.67 -1.11 9.53
CA VAL A 125 -11.83 -1.09 8.08
C VAL A 125 -12.52 -2.36 7.64
N ILE A 126 -13.58 -2.24 6.84
CA ILE A 126 -14.28 -3.36 6.20
C ILE A 126 -14.22 -3.12 4.69
N ALA A 127 -13.57 -4.02 3.99
CA ALA A 127 -13.36 -3.92 2.55
C ALA A 127 -14.05 -5.09 1.83
N GLU A 128 -15.09 -4.78 1.08
CA GLU A 128 -15.78 -5.74 0.22
C GLU A 128 -15.28 -5.58 -1.20
N ARG A 129 -14.80 -6.69 -1.80
CA ARG A 129 -14.22 -6.72 -3.15
C ARG A 129 -13.19 -5.61 -3.38
N PRO A 130 -12.21 -5.44 -2.49
CA PRO A 130 -11.26 -4.35 -2.61
C PRO A 130 -10.41 -4.45 -3.87
N GLY A 131 -9.98 -3.29 -4.36
CA GLY A 131 -9.05 -3.16 -5.47
C GLY A 131 -8.28 -1.85 -5.35
N HIS A 132 -7.08 -1.79 -5.92
CA HIS A 132 -6.17 -0.66 -5.81
C HIS A 132 -6.82 0.71 -6.10
N LYS A 133 -7.71 0.79 -7.11
CA LYS A 133 -8.40 2.04 -7.44
C LYS A 133 -9.30 2.53 -6.29
N ALA A 134 -10.08 1.64 -5.68
CA ALA A 134 -10.96 2.00 -4.57
C ALA A 134 -10.14 2.29 -3.30
N ASN A 135 -9.18 1.45 -2.99
CA ASN A 135 -8.32 1.57 -1.82
C ASN A 135 -7.52 2.88 -1.85
N THR A 136 -6.86 3.19 -2.98
CA THR A 136 -6.07 4.43 -3.14
C THR A 136 -6.96 5.68 -3.17
N SER A 137 -8.21 5.57 -3.68
CA SER A 137 -9.16 6.67 -3.57
C SER A 137 -9.56 6.93 -2.12
N MET A 138 -9.77 5.89 -1.33
CA MET A 138 -10.04 6.01 0.11
C MET A 138 -8.85 6.60 0.86
N ALA A 139 -7.63 6.14 0.56
CA ALA A 139 -6.41 6.72 1.13
C ALA A 139 -6.27 8.22 0.84
N LYS A 140 -6.60 8.65 -0.39
CA LYS A 140 -6.62 10.08 -0.76
C LYS A 140 -7.67 10.88 0.01
N MET A 141 -8.85 10.30 0.27
CA MET A 141 -9.89 10.96 1.06
C MET A 141 -9.40 11.14 2.51
N ILE A 142 -8.88 10.07 3.13
CA ILE A 142 -8.31 10.11 4.48
C ILE A 142 -7.19 11.17 4.56
N TYR A 143 -6.29 11.19 3.58
CA TYR A 143 -5.20 12.17 3.54
C TYR A 143 -5.70 13.62 3.48
N LYS A 144 -6.78 13.90 2.74
CA LYS A 144 -7.39 15.23 2.69
C LYS A 144 -7.96 15.66 4.04
N GLU A 145 -8.63 14.75 4.75
CA GLU A 145 -9.14 15.03 6.09
C GLU A 145 -8.01 15.32 7.08
N ILE A 146 -6.93 14.53 7.04
CA ILE A 146 -5.72 14.78 7.87
C ILE A 146 -5.17 16.18 7.61
N LEU A 147 -5.05 16.58 6.34
CA LEU A 147 -4.56 17.92 5.99
C LEU A 147 -5.52 19.05 6.41
N ALA A 148 -6.82 18.78 6.44
CA ALA A 148 -7.82 19.76 6.93
C ALA A 148 -7.68 19.93 8.43
N GLU A 149 -7.60 18.85 9.20
CA GLU A 149 -7.37 18.87 10.65
C GLU A 149 -6.05 19.58 11.01
N GLU A 150 -4.95 19.26 10.29
CA GLU A 150 -3.65 19.92 10.51
C GLU A 150 -3.69 21.43 10.24
N LYS A 151 -4.56 21.89 9.33
CA LYS A 151 -4.75 23.33 9.09
C LYS A 151 -5.56 24.01 10.17
N ASP A 152 -6.59 23.32 10.68
CA ASP A 152 -7.43 23.86 11.76
C ASP A 152 -6.66 23.88 13.10
N ASP A 153 -5.74 22.91 13.30
CA ASP A 153 -4.81 22.87 14.44
C ASP A 153 -3.59 23.78 14.23
N ALA A 154 -3.38 24.32 13.02
CA ALA A 154 -2.36 25.32 12.80
C ALA A 154 -2.72 26.55 13.63
N TYR A 155 -2.05 26.70 14.77
CA TYR A 155 -2.12 27.91 15.58
C TYR A 155 -1.99 29.11 14.67
N PRO A 156 -2.87 30.14 14.75
CA PRO A 156 -2.66 31.38 14.06
C PRO A 156 -1.28 31.88 14.51
N ILE A 157 -0.31 31.74 13.62
CA ILE A 157 1.05 32.21 13.88
C ILE A 157 0.97 33.74 13.70
N ASP A 158 0.60 34.41 14.79
CA ASP A 158 0.80 35.86 14.89
C ASP A 158 2.30 36.07 15.12
N LEU A 159 3.04 36.00 14.03
CA LEU A 159 4.47 36.20 14.00
C LEU A 159 4.75 37.59 13.44
N ASP A 160 5.04 38.51 14.32
CA ASP A 160 5.59 39.80 13.94
C ASP A 160 7.07 39.61 13.54
N LEU A 161 7.31 39.61 12.24
CA LEU A 161 8.66 39.47 11.66
C LEU A 161 9.53 40.70 11.90
N ASP A 162 8.94 41.84 12.26
CA ASP A 162 9.65 43.08 12.60
C ASP A 162 10.02 43.13 14.09
N ALA A 163 9.47 42.24 14.90
CA ALA A 163 9.85 42.10 16.29
C ALA A 163 11.30 41.64 16.47
N THR A 164 11.89 41.97 17.60
CA THR A 164 13.23 41.50 17.93
C THR A 164 13.22 39.98 18.12
N PRO A 165 14.01 39.24 17.35
CA PRO A 165 14.05 37.78 17.47
C PRO A 165 14.62 37.34 18.83
N LEU A 166 14.14 36.22 19.35
CA LEU A 166 14.67 35.57 20.55
C LEU A 166 16.15 35.19 20.38
N MET A 167 16.50 34.77 19.17
CA MET A 167 17.88 34.49 18.76
C MET A 167 18.09 34.95 17.32
N ASP A 168 19.13 35.73 17.13
CA ASP A 168 19.65 36.12 15.81
C ASP A 168 20.68 35.12 15.27
N ILE A 169 21.12 35.34 14.04
CA ILE A 169 22.12 34.48 13.39
C ILE A 169 23.41 34.34 14.18
N ASN A 170 23.86 35.39 14.88
CA ASN A 170 25.11 35.36 15.64
C ASN A 170 24.99 34.44 16.83
N LYS A 171 23.87 34.50 17.55
CA LYS A 171 23.60 33.65 18.70
C LYS A 171 23.36 32.18 18.25
N ILE A 172 22.64 31.98 17.14
CA ILE A 172 22.43 30.65 16.55
C ILE A 172 23.77 29.99 16.19
N ARG A 173 24.71 30.73 15.62
CA ARG A 173 26.06 30.24 15.26
C ARG A 173 26.92 29.85 16.46
N THR A 174 26.60 30.33 17.64
CA THR A 174 27.29 29.87 18.87
C THR A 174 26.74 28.54 19.38
N LEU A 175 25.49 28.21 19.05
CA LEU A 175 24.80 26.99 19.48
C LEU A 175 24.91 25.85 18.47
N LEU A 176 24.88 26.19 17.18
CA LEU A 176 24.96 25.21 16.09
C LEU A 176 26.34 25.23 15.42
N PRO A 177 26.95 24.07 15.16
CA PRO A 177 28.23 23.98 14.47
C PRO A 177 28.11 24.27 12.96
N HIS A 178 26.87 24.30 12.43
CA HIS A 178 26.62 24.50 11.01
C HIS A 178 27.01 25.90 10.54
N ARG A 179 27.45 25.98 9.28
CA ARG A 179 27.83 27.23 8.57
C ARG A 179 27.24 27.17 7.16
N PRO A 180 27.09 28.31 6.46
CA PRO A 180 26.65 28.29 5.07
C PRO A 180 27.49 27.32 4.22
N PRO A 181 26.86 26.55 3.31
CA PRO A 181 25.47 26.60 2.91
C PRO A 181 24.50 25.76 3.78
N PHE A 182 24.96 25.11 4.84
CA PHE A 182 24.16 24.19 5.66
C PHE A 182 23.48 24.84 6.89
N LEU A 183 23.78 26.10 7.18
CA LEU A 183 23.10 26.88 8.19
C LEU A 183 21.86 27.52 7.57
N LEU A 184 20.70 26.87 7.71
CA LEU A 184 19.44 27.27 7.08
C LEU A 184 18.58 28.19 7.96
N VAL A 185 18.87 28.26 9.26
CA VAL A 185 18.11 29.03 10.25
C VAL A 185 18.88 30.33 10.54
N ASP A 186 18.23 31.47 10.42
CA ASP A 186 18.84 32.78 10.67
C ASP A 186 18.19 33.56 11.83
N LYS A 187 16.93 33.28 12.15
CA LYS A 187 16.24 33.91 13.27
C LYS A 187 15.30 32.94 13.96
N ILE A 188 15.19 33.01 15.27
CA ILE A 188 14.22 32.29 16.08
C ILE A 188 13.41 33.30 16.86
N TYR A 189 12.09 33.33 16.68
CA TYR A 189 11.20 34.28 17.31
C TYR A 189 10.52 33.70 18.57
N LYS A 190 10.17 32.43 18.55
CA LYS A 190 9.47 31.81 19.68
C LYS A 190 9.83 30.33 19.77
N VAL A 191 10.03 29.86 21.01
CA VAL A 191 10.23 28.43 21.33
C VAL A 191 9.34 28.08 22.50
N THR A 192 8.56 27.00 22.36
CA THR A 192 7.77 26.39 23.45
C THR A 192 8.09 24.89 23.48
N GLU A 193 7.56 24.14 24.44
CA GLU A 193 7.82 22.70 24.53
C GLU A 193 7.49 21.93 23.24
N ASN A 194 6.46 22.37 22.49
CA ASN A 194 5.94 21.66 21.32
C ASN A 194 6.03 22.46 20.02
N LEU A 195 6.52 23.70 20.05
CA LEU A 195 6.56 24.58 18.89
C LEU A 195 7.77 25.49 18.90
N SER A 196 8.45 25.60 17.75
CA SER A 196 9.44 26.65 17.51
C SER A 196 9.10 27.42 16.25
N LEU A 197 9.04 28.75 16.34
CA LEU A 197 8.84 29.64 15.20
C LEU A 197 10.20 30.15 14.72
N ILE A 198 10.54 29.75 13.49
CA ILE A 198 11.87 29.91 12.91
C ILE A 198 11.71 30.63 11.56
N HIS A 199 12.55 31.62 11.31
CA HIS A 199 12.70 32.22 9.99
C HIS A 199 13.89 31.56 9.26
N ILE A 200 13.65 31.21 8.00
CA ILE A 200 14.66 30.66 7.09
C ILE A 200 14.77 31.64 5.92
N SER A 201 15.94 32.22 5.72
CA SER A 201 16.18 33.06 4.54
C SER A 201 16.19 32.19 3.29
N GLU A 202 15.48 32.63 2.25
CA GLU A 202 15.69 32.00 0.94
C GLU A 202 17.14 32.24 0.49
N PRO A 203 17.80 31.18 -0.06
CA PRO A 203 19.13 31.39 -0.62
C PRO A 203 19.02 32.42 -1.75
N THR A 204 19.65 33.57 -1.57
CA THR A 204 19.82 34.53 -2.67
C THR A 204 20.55 33.83 -3.80
N ARG A 205 19.89 33.78 -4.95
CA ARG A 205 20.46 33.25 -6.20
C ARG A 205 21.66 34.07 -6.65
#